data_aca7beb88ba43e59c88ea8e8e0f7d5cf
#
_entry.id   aca7beb88ba43e59c88ea8e8e0f7d5cf
#
_cell.length_a   1.000
_cell.length_b   1.000
_cell.length_c   1.000
_cell.angle_alpha   90.00
_cell.angle_beta   90.00
_cell.angle_gamma   90.00
#
_symmetry.space_group_name_H-M   'P 1'
#
loop_
_entity.id
_entity.type
_entity.pdbx_description
1 polymer ?
#
loop_
_entity_poly.entity_id
_entity_poly.type
_entity_poly.pdbx_seq_one_letter_code
_entity_poly.pdbx_strand_id
1 'polypeptide(L)'
;MPGLFIHNGKFHQEHDAVISPDNRSFRYGDGVFETIRFHKHQMPLWNYHQQRLFGALDYLKFNVPKLLTADYLHNLILALIKKNDLTNARVRITMYRGEGGLTDKNPLQPGFVIQTWPIAKEALSLNVNGLRLGIFREGRKAIDHYSHLKTNNFLVYIQAALEAREQKWNDALVLNSENRIADSAIANIYWVKDNQIFTPPLSEAPIQGVMRRFLLEQLPIHEHPLTIEALEQADEVFLTNAVRGIQWVAFVGDTPYPTQITAATLYKDHIAPLFS
;
A
#
# COMPACT_ATOMS: atom_id res chain seq x y z
N MET A 1 -18.38 6.85 -19.61
CA MET A 1 -18.43 8.24 -19.12
C MET A 1 -17.09 8.52 -18.46
N PRO A 2 -16.55 9.76 -18.56
CA PRO A 2 -15.38 10.11 -17.78
C PRO A 2 -15.68 9.90 -16.29
N GLY A 3 -14.70 9.35 -15.56
CA GLY A 3 -14.87 9.04 -14.15
C GLY A 3 -15.00 10.31 -13.30
N LEU A 4 -15.71 10.21 -12.18
CA LEU A 4 -15.75 11.26 -11.17
C LEU A 4 -14.68 11.00 -10.11
N PHE A 5 -14.17 12.07 -9.51
CA PHE A 5 -13.40 12.02 -8.28
C PHE A 5 -13.91 13.05 -7.26
N ILE A 6 -13.42 12.96 -6.03
CA ILE A 6 -13.78 13.93 -4.98
C ILE A 6 -12.51 14.73 -4.61
N HIS A 7 -12.67 16.05 -4.57
CA HIS A 7 -11.69 16.97 -3.96
C HIS A 7 -12.37 17.78 -2.86
N ASN A 8 -11.87 17.65 -1.63
CA ASN A 8 -12.36 18.36 -0.44
C ASN A 8 -13.90 18.27 -0.28
N GLY A 9 -14.46 17.06 -0.49
CA GLY A 9 -15.88 16.79 -0.33
C GLY A 9 -16.75 17.15 -1.54
N LYS A 10 -16.22 17.73 -2.60
CA LYS A 10 -16.95 18.07 -3.85
C LYS A 10 -16.61 17.10 -4.97
N PHE A 11 -17.62 16.75 -5.77
CA PHE A 11 -17.44 15.93 -6.96
C PHE A 11 -16.92 16.76 -8.13
N HIS A 12 -15.95 16.20 -8.85
CA HIS A 12 -15.30 16.77 -10.02
C HIS A 12 -15.23 15.75 -11.15
N GLN A 13 -15.10 16.23 -12.39
CA GLN A 13 -14.81 15.38 -13.55
C GLN A 13 -13.32 15.03 -13.58
N GLU A 14 -12.98 13.88 -14.14
CA GLU A 14 -11.61 13.33 -14.19
C GLU A 14 -10.56 14.34 -14.70
N HIS A 15 -10.96 15.29 -15.55
CA HIS A 15 -10.04 16.25 -16.17
C HIS A 15 -10.04 17.63 -15.48
N ASP A 16 -10.79 17.80 -14.39
CA ASP A 16 -10.81 19.07 -13.66
C ASP A 16 -9.47 19.32 -12.97
N ALA A 17 -8.86 20.50 -13.19
CA ALA A 17 -7.65 20.93 -12.52
C ALA A 17 -7.99 21.53 -11.16
N VAL A 18 -7.82 20.73 -10.08
CA VAL A 18 -8.23 21.12 -8.72
C VAL A 18 -7.05 21.34 -7.77
N ILE A 19 -5.84 20.96 -8.17
CA ILE A 19 -4.63 21.09 -7.36
C ILE A 19 -3.82 22.30 -7.85
N SER A 20 -3.59 23.23 -6.93
CA SER A 20 -2.76 24.41 -7.18
C SER A 20 -1.27 24.05 -7.38
N PRO A 21 -0.51 24.78 -8.20
CA PRO A 21 0.96 24.67 -8.27
C PRO A 21 1.64 24.92 -6.91
N ASP A 22 1.02 25.67 -6.00
CA ASP A 22 1.52 25.95 -4.66
C ASP A 22 1.21 24.85 -3.63
N ASN A 23 0.56 23.77 -4.06
CA ASN A 23 0.28 22.63 -3.19
C ASN A 23 1.57 21.97 -2.69
N ARG A 24 1.70 21.82 -1.39
CA ARG A 24 2.91 21.28 -0.75
C ARG A 24 3.18 19.82 -1.12
N SER A 25 2.14 19.01 -1.31
CA SER A 25 2.32 17.62 -1.74
C SER A 25 2.81 17.53 -3.18
N PHE A 26 2.34 18.42 -4.06
CA PHE A 26 2.85 18.51 -5.42
C PHE A 26 4.32 18.95 -5.45
N ARG A 27 4.71 19.93 -4.60
CA ARG A 27 6.08 20.50 -4.56
C ARG A 27 7.07 19.64 -3.78
N TYR A 28 6.64 18.99 -2.68
CA TYR A 28 7.54 18.40 -1.68
C TYR A 28 7.13 16.99 -1.27
N GLY A 29 6.05 16.42 -1.80
CA GLY A 29 5.53 15.13 -1.33
C GLY A 29 4.90 15.17 0.06
N ASP A 30 4.55 16.38 0.61
CA ASP A 30 4.03 16.57 1.96
C ASP A 30 2.58 16.08 2.07
N GLY A 31 2.43 14.81 2.38
CA GLY A 31 1.15 14.14 2.51
C GLY A 31 1.28 12.64 2.64
N VAL A 32 0.15 11.98 2.77
CA VAL A 32 0.02 10.52 2.92
C VAL A 32 -1.10 10.00 2.03
N PHE A 33 -1.11 8.71 1.74
CA PHE A 33 -2.19 8.12 0.97
C PHE A 33 -2.61 6.75 1.46
N GLU A 34 -3.85 6.41 1.20
CA GLU A 34 -4.41 5.07 1.36
C GLU A 34 -4.76 4.46 0.01
N THR A 35 -4.69 3.13 -0.03
CA THR A 35 -5.16 2.34 -1.17
C THR A 35 -6.01 1.21 -0.64
N ILE A 36 -7.30 1.28 -0.91
CA ILE A 36 -8.33 0.48 -0.28
C ILE A 36 -9.01 -0.37 -1.35
N ARG A 37 -9.33 -1.61 -1.03
CA ARG A 37 -10.20 -2.44 -1.84
C ARG A 37 -11.66 -2.25 -1.42
N PHE A 38 -12.50 -1.92 -2.38
CA PHE A 38 -13.96 -2.01 -2.26
C PHE A 38 -14.46 -3.24 -3.01
N HIS A 39 -15.29 -4.03 -2.36
CA HIS A 39 -15.87 -5.24 -2.93
C HIS A 39 -17.29 -5.45 -2.40
N LYS A 40 -18.28 -5.65 -3.30
CA LYS A 40 -19.66 -5.97 -2.94
C LYS A 40 -20.21 -5.10 -1.79
N HIS A 41 -20.12 -3.79 -1.92
CA HIS A 41 -20.62 -2.79 -0.95
C HIS A 41 -19.81 -2.70 0.37
N GLN A 42 -18.69 -3.37 0.48
CA GLN A 42 -17.86 -3.36 1.68
C GLN A 42 -16.42 -2.89 1.41
N MET A 43 -15.80 -2.32 2.42
CA MET A 43 -14.37 -2.05 2.47
C MET A 43 -13.75 -2.89 3.60
N PRO A 44 -13.41 -4.16 3.34
CA PRO A 44 -12.74 -4.98 4.33
C PRO A 44 -11.48 -4.26 4.82
N LEU A 45 -11.13 -4.41 6.07
CA LEU A 45 -9.99 -3.73 6.70
C LEU A 45 -10.11 -2.19 6.79
N TRP A 46 -11.31 -1.60 6.62
CA TRP A 46 -11.51 -0.15 6.76
C TRP A 46 -10.99 0.38 8.09
N ASN A 47 -11.21 -0.35 9.19
CA ASN A 47 -10.72 0.05 10.52
C ASN A 47 -9.20 0.18 10.58
N TYR A 48 -8.46 -0.69 9.89
CA TYR A 48 -7.01 -0.60 9.80
C TYR A 48 -6.55 0.56 8.92
N HIS A 49 -7.25 0.80 7.81
CA HIS A 49 -6.97 1.92 6.91
C HIS A 49 -7.16 3.26 7.60
N GLN A 50 -8.30 3.46 8.29
CA GLN A 50 -8.56 4.71 8.99
C GLN A 50 -7.55 4.96 10.11
N GLN A 51 -7.22 3.93 10.91
CA GLN A 51 -6.24 4.05 11.98
C GLN A 51 -4.85 4.43 11.44
N ARG A 52 -4.41 3.81 10.34
CA ARG A 52 -3.13 4.16 9.71
C ARG A 52 -3.16 5.59 9.14
N LEU A 53 -4.24 5.96 8.45
CA LEU A 53 -4.39 7.29 7.87
C LEU A 53 -4.35 8.38 8.94
N PHE A 54 -5.23 8.31 9.93
CA PHE A 54 -5.32 9.33 10.97
C PHE A 54 -4.11 9.31 11.90
N GLY A 55 -3.54 8.14 12.21
CA GLY A 55 -2.28 8.02 12.94
C GLY A 55 -1.11 8.68 12.20
N ALA A 56 -1.04 8.53 10.87
CA ALA A 56 -0.02 9.20 10.07
C ALA A 56 -0.22 10.72 10.01
N LEU A 57 -1.47 11.20 9.91
CA LEU A 57 -1.77 12.63 9.96
C LEU A 57 -1.36 13.25 11.29
N ASP A 58 -1.66 12.59 12.40
CA ASP A 58 -1.25 13.02 13.74
C ASP A 58 0.28 13.02 13.88
N TYR A 59 0.94 11.93 13.51
CA TYR A 59 2.39 11.80 13.55
C TYR A 59 3.11 12.89 12.74
N LEU A 60 2.58 13.24 11.57
CA LEU A 60 3.09 14.31 10.72
C LEU A 60 2.57 15.70 11.13
N LYS A 61 1.86 15.82 12.26
CA LYS A 61 1.37 17.08 12.82
C LYS A 61 0.44 17.84 11.87
N PHE A 62 -0.49 17.14 11.23
CA PHE A 62 -1.56 17.80 10.49
C PHE A 62 -2.58 18.41 11.43
N ASN A 63 -3.03 19.63 11.12
CA ASN A 63 -4.15 20.24 11.83
C ASN A 63 -5.48 19.71 11.24
N VAL A 64 -5.89 18.52 11.69
CA VAL A 64 -7.07 17.83 11.15
C VAL A 64 -8.35 18.50 11.67
N PRO A 65 -9.23 19.04 10.79
CA PRO A 65 -10.51 19.61 11.22
C PRO A 65 -11.41 18.57 11.87
N LYS A 66 -12.18 18.98 12.91
CA LYS A 66 -13.09 18.08 13.64
C LYS A 66 -14.13 17.37 12.75
N LEU A 67 -14.51 17.98 11.64
CA LEU A 67 -15.48 17.42 10.69
C LEU A 67 -14.86 16.41 9.72
N LEU A 68 -13.53 16.35 9.60
CA LEU A 68 -12.83 15.38 8.77
C LEU A 68 -12.66 14.08 9.55
N THR A 69 -13.71 13.29 9.62
CA THR A 69 -13.75 12.02 10.36
C THR A 69 -13.60 10.81 9.43
N ALA A 70 -13.33 9.65 9.99
CA ALA A 70 -13.30 8.38 9.26
C ALA A 70 -14.66 8.08 8.61
N ASP A 71 -15.76 8.31 9.32
CA ASP A 71 -17.13 8.10 8.79
C ASP A 71 -17.44 9.06 7.66
N TYR A 72 -16.99 10.30 7.74
CA TYR A 72 -17.15 11.25 6.65
C TYR A 72 -16.43 10.77 5.37
N LEU A 73 -15.17 10.35 5.48
CA LEU A 73 -14.42 9.80 4.34
C LEU A 73 -15.07 8.52 3.81
N HIS A 74 -15.51 7.62 4.69
CA HIS A 74 -16.21 6.39 4.31
C HIS A 74 -17.46 6.68 3.47
N ASN A 75 -18.31 7.60 3.95
CA ASN A 75 -19.53 7.97 3.24
C ASN A 75 -19.25 8.62 1.87
N LEU A 76 -18.21 9.45 1.77
CA LEU A 76 -17.76 10.03 0.50
C LEU A 76 -17.29 8.95 -0.49
N ILE A 77 -16.55 7.95 -0.02
CA ILE A 77 -16.13 6.83 -0.86
C ILE A 77 -17.32 6.07 -1.40
N LEU A 78 -18.29 5.71 -0.55
CA LEU A 78 -19.50 5.01 -0.98
C LEU A 78 -20.30 5.82 -2.01
N ALA A 79 -20.44 7.13 -1.80
CA ALA A 79 -21.10 8.03 -2.73
C ALA A 79 -20.38 8.11 -4.08
N LEU A 80 -19.04 8.15 -4.08
CA LEU A 80 -18.24 8.18 -5.30
C LEU A 80 -18.33 6.86 -6.08
N ILE A 81 -18.24 5.73 -5.39
CA ILE A 81 -18.37 4.39 -5.98
C ILE A 81 -19.74 4.22 -6.65
N LYS A 82 -20.81 4.65 -5.96
CA LYS A 82 -22.18 4.64 -6.52
C LYS A 82 -22.30 5.51 -7.77
N LYS A 83 -21.71 6.72 -7.76
CA LYS A 83 -21.76 7.63 -8.92
C LYS A 83 -20.93 7.14 -10.11
N ASN A 84 -19.83 6.40 -9.84
CA ASN A 84 -19.00 5.79 -10.88
C ASN A 84 -19.48 4.39 -11.30
N ASP A 85 -20.59 3.91 -10.75
CA ASP A 85 -21.20 2.60 -11.05
C ASP A 85 -20.22 1.42 -10.90
N LEU A 86 -19.51 1.38 -9.78
CA LEU A 86 -18.50 0.36 -9.53
C LEU A 86 -18.98 -0.66 -8.49
N THR A 87 -18.84 -1.95 -8.78
CA THR A 87 -19.08 -3.07 -7.85
C THR A 87 -17.80 -3.55 -7.16
N ASN A 88 -16.68 -3.42 -7.84
CA ASN A 88 -15.34 -3.73 -7.32
C ASN A 88 -14.41 -2.59 -7.71
N ALA A 89 -13.73 -2.00 -6.73
CA ALA A 89 -12.91 -0.85 -6.98
C ALA A 89 -11.63 -0.83 -6.12
N ARG A 90 -10.58 -0.29 -6.70
CA ARG A 90 -9.45 0.27 -5.98
C ARG A 90 -9.78 1.72 -5.67
N VAL A 91 -9.80 2.08 -4.41
CA VAL A 91 -9.99 3.43 -3.93
C VAL A 91 -8.64 3.99 -3.48
N ARG A 92 -8.31 5.20 -3.89
CA ARG A 92 -7.17 5.95 -3.36
C ARG A 92 -7.68 7.19 -2.65
N ILE A 93 -7.27 7.37 -1.40
CA ILE A 93 -7.39 8.63 -0.67
C ILE A 93 -5.99 9.23 -0.63
N THR A 94 -5.82 10.42 -1.16
CA THR A 94 -4.57 11.18 -1.03
C THR A 94 -4.83 12.38 -0.14
N MET A 95 -4.18 12.43 1.01
CA MET A 95 -4.19 13.58 1.91
C MET A 95 -2.96 14.43 1.66
N TYR A 96 -3.10 15.74 1.67
CA TYR A 96 -2.02 16.69 1.47
C TYR A 96 -2.13 17.88 2.43
N ARG A 97 -1.00 18.48 2.75
CA ARG A 97 -0.96 19.66 3.61
C ARG A 97 -1.07 20.93 2.76
N GLY A 98 -2.24 21.41 2.54
CA GLY A 98 -2.55 22.73 1.95
C GLY A 98 -1.55 23.32 0.95
N GLU A 99 -1.72 24.60 0.67
CA GLU A 99 -0.82 25.40 -0.15
C GLU A 99 0.18 26.15 0.71
N GLY A 100 1.39 26.40 0.19
CA GLY A 100 2.37 27.24 0.89
C GLY A 100 3.82 26.82 0.70
N GLY A 101 4.71 27.65 1.21
CA GLY A 101 6.15 27.43 1.19
C GLY A 101 6.64 26.49 2.30
N LEU A 102 7.89 26.08 2.22
CA LEU A 102 8.52 25.19 3.19
C LEU A 102 8.53 25.76 4.61
N THR A 103 8.69 27.08 4.74
CA THR A 103 8.88 27.79 6.00
C THR A 103 7.64 28.55 6.48
N ASP A 104 6.48 28.34 5.82
CA ASP A 104 5.26 29.03 6.21
C ASP A 104 4.82 28.65 7.62
N LYS A 105 4.52 29.66 8.43
CA LYS A 105 4.16 29.49 9.86
C LYS A 105 2.68 29.19 10.09
N ASN A 106 1.83 29.39 9.09
CA ASN A 106 0.39 29.16 9.24
C ASN A 106 0.09 27.67 9.31
N PRO A 107 -0.75 27.22 10.23
CA PRO A 107 -1.21 25.84 10.26
C PRO A 107 -2.02 25.55 9.00
N LEU A 108 -1.41 24.81 8.10
CA LEU A 108 -2.03 24.44 6.85
C LEU A 108 -3.06 23.34 7.08
N GLN A 109 -4.28 23.58 6.69
CA GLN A 109 -5.33 22.57 6.79
C GLN A 109 -5.13 21.48 5.74
N PRO A 110 -5.39 20.21 6.10
CA PRO A 110 -5.31 19.14 5.13
C PRO A 110 -6.41 19.29 4.09
N GLY A 111 -6.01 19.12 2.83
CA GLY A 111 -6.92 18.81 1.75
C GLY A 111 -6.86 17.34 1.39
N PHE A 112 -7.85 16.85 0.62
CA PHE A 112 -7.86 15.47 0.17
C PHE A 112 -8.47 15.29 -1.21
N VAL A 113 -8.00 14.23 -1.89
CA VAL A 113 -8.57 13.71 -3.13
C VAL A 113 -8.95 12.24 -2.93
N ILE A 114 -10.13 11.86 -3.38
CA ILE A 114 -10.57 10.47 -3.43
C ILE A 114 -10.81 10.09 -4.89
N GLN A 115 -10.13 9.03 -5.33
CA GLN A 115 -10.23 8.48 -6.68
C GLN A 115 -10.63 7.01 -6.63
N THR A 116 -11.29 6.52 -7.68
CA THR A 116 -11.70 5.12 -7.80
C THR A 116 -11.40 4.57 -9.18
N TRP A 117 -10.96 3.32 -9.25
CA TRP A 117 -10.74 2.58 -10.49
C TRP A 117 -11.35 1.18 -10.36
N PRO A 118 -11.93 0.63 -11.42
CA PRO A 118 -12.42 -0.75 -11.41
C PRO A 118 -11.27 -1.72 -11.16
N ILE A 119 -11.56 -2.81 -10.47
CA ILE A 119 -10.65 -3.95 -10.30
C ILE A 119 -11.23 -5.13 -11.07
N ALA A 120 -10.41 -5.77 -11.92
CA ALA A 120 -10.76 -7.00 -12.59
C ALA A 120 -10.96 -8.14 -11.57
N LYS A 121 -11.93 -9.03 -11.83
CA LYS A 121 -12.27 -10.13 -10.89
C LYS A 121 -11.08 -11.05 -10.63
N GLU A 122 -10.25 -11.28 -11.64
CA GLU A 122 -9.06 -12.14 -11.57
C GLU A 122 -8.01 -11.60 -10.57
N ALA A 123 -7.97 -10.30 -10.37
CA ALA A 123 -7.09 -9.67 -9.37
C ALA A 123 -7.55 -9.89 -7.92
N LEU A 124 -8.72 -10.50 -7.73
CA LEU A 124 -9.35 -10.73 -6.43
C LEU A 124 -9.11 -12.14 -5.88
N SER A 125 -8.43 -13.00 -6.62
CA SER A 125 -8.10 -14.38 -6.24
C SER A 125 -6.59 -14.55 -6.03
N LEU A 126 -6.20 -15.65 -5.40
CA LEU A 126 -4.80 -16.05 -5.38
C LEU A 126 -4.29 -16.21 -6.82
N ASN A 127 -3.11 -15.70 -7.10
CA ASN A 127 -2.53 -15.79 -8.43
C ASN A 127 -2.25 -17.25 -8.81
N VAL A 128 -2.66 -17.64 -10.02
CA VAL A 128 -2.47 -19.01 -10.55
C VAL A 128 -0.99 -19.26 -10.85
N ASN A 129 -0.37 -18.30 -11.54
CA ASN A 129 1.07 -18.33 -11.81
C ASN A 129 1.77 -17.50 -10.73
N GLY A 130 2.83 -18.06 -10.13
CA GLY A 130 3.63 -17.33 -9.14
C GLY A 130 4.24 -16.06 -9.73
N LEU A 131 4.44 -15.07 -8.86
CA LEU A 131 5.11 -13.83 -9.26
C LEU A 131 6.59 -14.11 -9.54
N ARG A 132 7.12 -13.40 -10.53
CA ARG A 132 8.57 -13.26 -10.75
C ARG A 132 8.99 -11.87 -10.26
N LEU A 133 9.86 -11.82 -9.27
CA LEU A 133 10.36 -10.58 -8.68
C LEU A 133 11.83 -10.35 -9.05
N GLY A 134 12.22 -9.08 -9.08
CA GLY A 134 13.63 -8.68 -9.07
C GLY A 134 13.99 -7.98 -7.76
N ILE A 135 15.27 -7.59 -7.63
CA ILE A 135 15.77 -6.78 -6.52
C ILE A 135 16.23 -5.43 -7.08
N PHE A 136 15.56 -4.35 -6.69
CA PHE A 136 15.93 -2.99 -7.08
C PHE A 136 17.21 -2.56 -6.35
N ARG A 137 18.29 -2.31 -7.12
CA ARG A 137 19.62 -2.05 -6.56
C ARG A 137 20.05 -0.58 -6.59
N GLU A 138 19.42 0.24 -7.40
CA GLU A 138 19.85 1.64 -7.62
C GLU A 138 19.39 2.61 -6.53
N GLY A 139 18.36 2.26 -5.77
CA GLY A 139 17.85 3.09 -4.68
C GLY A 139 17.78 2.33 -3.36
N ARG A 140 17.76 3.09 -2.28
CA ARG A 140 17.60 2.56 -0.92
C ARG A 140 16.52 3.31 -0.19
N LYS A 141 15.78 2.59 0.63
CA LYS A 141 14.84 3.18 1.57
C LYS A 141 15.58 3.56 2.85
N ALA A 142 15.42 4.78 3.31
CA ALA A 142 15.99 5.21 4.58
C ALA A 142 15.40 4.39 5.73
N ILE A 143 16.21 4.10 6.74
CA ILE A 143 15.75 3.60 8.04
C ILE A 143 15.62 4.80 8.96
N ASP A 144 14.40 5.33 9.07
CA ASP A 144 14.09 6.49 9.89
C ASP A 144 12.68 6.37 10.50
N HIS A 145 12.30 7.36 11.29
CA HIS A 145 10.99 7.39 11.95
C HIS A 145 9.80 7.55 11.00
N TYR A 146 10.01 7.94 9.74
CA TYR A 146 8.95 8.16 8.74
C TYR A 146 8.79 6.99 7.78
N SER A 147 9.75 6.08 7.74
CA SER A 147 9.85 5.02 6.73
C SER A 147 8.68 4.06 6.70
N HIS A 148 8.03 3.85 7.86
CA HIS A 148 6.85 2.99 7.97
C HIS A 148 5.56 3.66 7.52
N LEU A 149 5.55 5.00 7.35
CA LEU A 149 4.40 5.76 6.88
C LEU A 149 4.21 5.60 5.37
N LYS A 150 2.95 5.64 4.94
CA LYS A 150 2.59 5.60 3.52
C LYS A 150 2.48 7.03 2.97
N THR A 151 3.64 7.70 2.84
CA THR A 151 3.74 9.11 2.43
C THR A 151 3.62 9.28 0.91
N ASN A 152 3.31 10.51 0.46
CA ASN A 152 3.30 10.85 -0.97
C ASN A 152 4.72 10.96 -1.57
N ASN A 153 5.77 10.99 -0.74
CA ASN A 153 7.16 10.87 -1.16
C ASN A 153 7.49 9.40 -1.48
N PHE A 154 7.21 8.99 -2.71
CA PHE A 154 7.19 7.58 -3.12
C PHE A 154 8.21 7.25 -4.21
N LEU A 155 9.26 8.08 -4.36
CA LEU A 155 10.19 8.00 -5.50
C LEU A 155 10.91 6.65 -5.60
N VAL A 156 11.42 6.11 -4.49
CA VAL A 156 12.14 4.81 -4.50
C VAL A 156 11.25 3.68 -5.02
N TYR A 157 9.98 3.65 -4.59
CA TYR A 157 9.02 2.66 -5.06
C TYR A 157 8.61 2.84 -6.52
N ILE A 158 8.52 4.09 -6.99
CA ILE A 158 8.26 4.39 -8.42
C ILE A 158 9.41 3.88 -9.27
N GLN A 159 10.67 4.14 -8.88
CA GLN A 159 11.83 3.67 -9.62
C GLN A 159 11.92 2.15 -9.62
N ALA A 160 11.67 1.49 -8.48
CA ALA A 160 11.61 0.04 -8.41
C ALA A 160 10.52 -0.55 -9.32
N ALA A 161 9.34 0.08 -9.37
CA ALA A 161 8.26 -0.36 -10.26
C ALA A 161 8.58 -0.14 -11.76
N LEU A 162 9.30 0.93 -12.10
CA LEU A 162 9.77 1.19 -13.47
C LEU A 162 10.78 0.14 -13.91
N GLU A 163 11.79 -0.16 -13.08
CA GLU A 163 12.75 -1.23 -13.36
C GLU A 163 12.07 -2.59 -13.49
N ALA A 164 11.13 -2.92 -12.60
CA ALA A 164 10.36 -4.15 -12.72
C ALA A 164 9.65 -4.26 -14.08
N ARG A 165 9.08 -3.16 -14.56
CA ARG A 165 8.44 -3.13 -15.89
C ARG A 165 9.44 -3.33 -17.02
N GLU A 166 10.59 -2.68 -16.98
CA GLU A 166 11.65 -2.78 -17.99
C GLU A 166 12.22 -4.22 -18.06
N GLN A 167 12.44 -4.84 -16.89
CA GLN A 167 12.96 -6.18 -16.75
C GLN A 167 11.89 -7.28 -16.94
N LYS A 168 10.61 -6.90 -17.14
CA LYS A 168 9.46 -7.82 -17.23
C LYS A 168 9.23 -8.66 -15.97
N TRP A 169 9.59 -8.12 -14.81
CA TRP A 169 9.21 -8.67 -13.50
C TRP A 169 7.79 -8.22 -13.14
N ASN A 170 7.14 -8.97 -12.27
CA ASN A 170 5.81 -8.60 -11.75
C ASN A 170 5.89 -7.50 -10.68
N ASP A 171 7.01 -7.45 -9.93
CA ASP A 171 7.31 -6.43 -8.92
C ASP A 171 8.82 -6.46 -8.60
N ALA A 172 9.31 -5.48 -7.86
CA ALA A 172 10.70 -5.44 -7.41
C ALA A 172 10.79 -5.25 -5.89
N LEU A 173 11.67 -6.01 -5.27
CA LEU A 173 12.01 -5.88 -3.86
C LEU A 173 12.87 -4.63 -3.65
N VAL A 174 12.57 -3.88 -2.60
CA VAL A 174 13.26 -2.64 -2.24
C VAL A 174 14.15 -2.89 -1.02
N LEU A 175 15.41 -2.52 -1.14
CA LEU A 175 16.39 -2.61 -0.06
C LEU A 175 16.37 -1.34 0.80
N ASN A 176 16.64 -1.52 2.09
CA ASN A 176 16.88 -0.42 3.01
C ASN A 176 18.37 0.04 2.99
N SER A 177 18.71 1.06 3.79
CA SER A 177 20.07 1.60 3.89
C SER A 177 21.11 0.59 4.40
N GLU A 178 20.70 -0.50 5.03
CA GLU A 178 21.54 -1.60 5.50
C GLU A 178 21.64 -2.77 4.49
N ASN A 179 21.16 -2.56 3.23
CA ASN A 179 21.08 -3.57 2.18
C ASN A 179 20.23 -4.80 2.53
N ARG A 180 19.32 -4.67 3.48
CA ARG A 180 18.31 -5.70 3.77
C ARG A 180 16.99 -5.40 3.05
N ILE A 181 16.22 -6.42 2.79
CA ILE A 181 14.93 -6.29 2.08
C ILE A 181 13.90 -5.72 3.05
N ALA A 182 13.31 -4.57 2.70
CA ALA A 182 12.27 -3.93 3.49
C ALA A 182 10.88 -4.42 3.07
N ASP A 183 10.55 -4.25 1.79
CA ASP A 183 9.26 -4.62 1.17
C ASP A 183 9.42 -4.72 -0.36
N SER A 184 8.32 -4.79 -1.11
CA SER A 184 8.33 -4.60 -2.56
C SER A 184 7.77 -3.23 -2.94
N ALA A 185 7.80 -2.88 -4.23
CA ALA A 185 7.30 -1.59 -4.70
C ALA A 185 5.83 -1.33 -4.32
N ILE A 186 5.01 -2.38 -4.15
CA ILE A 186 3.58 -2.25 -3.85
C ILE A 186 3.06 -3.12 -2.70
N ALA A 187 3.91 -3.94 -2.04
CA ALA A 187 3.45 -4.94 -1.08
C ALA A 187 4.50 -5.21 0.02
N ASN A 188 4.05 -5.74 1.17
CA ASN A 188 4.95 -6.30 2.16
C ASN A 188 5.35 -7.72 1.78
N ILE A 189 6.59 -8.10 2.11
CA ILE A 189 7.15 -9.42 1.84
C ILE A 189 7.07 -10.31 3.06
N TYR A 190 6.83 -11.60 2.81
CA TYR A 190 6.90 -12.69 3.77
C TYR A 190 7.71 -13.85 3.20
N TRP A 191 8.36 -14.58 4.07
CA TRP A 191 8.99 -15.84 3.70
C TRP A 191 8.69 -16.92 4.73
N VAL A 192 8.77 -18.17 4.29
CA VAL A 192 8.63 -19.34 5.14
C VAL A 192 9.97 -20.03 5.23
N LYS A 193 10.35 -20.43 6.42
CA LYS A 193 11.51 -21.27 6.69
C LYS A 193 11.17 -22.23 7.83
N ASP A 194 11.45 -23.52 7.64
CA ASP A 194 11.20 -24.56 8.63
C ASP A 194 9.76 -24.51 9.19
N ASN A 195 8.77 -24.33 8.32
CA ASN A 195 7.33 -24.16 8.62
C ASN A 195 7.00 -22.94 9.50
N GLN A 196 7.91 -21.99 9.66
CA GLN A 196 7.66 -20.72 10.35
C GLN A 196 7.52 -19.60 9.34
N ILE A 197 6.61 -18.65 9.62
CA ILE A 197 6.36 -17.48 8.75
C ILE A 197 7.07 -16.28 9.34
N PHE A 198 7.77 -15.55 8.46
CA PHE A 198 8.52 -14.36 8.82
C PHE A 198 8.15 -13.16 7.94
N THR A 199 8.37 -11.95 8.47
CA THR A 199 8.28 -10.68 7.75
C THR A 199 9.27 -9.67 8.33
N PRO A 200 9.80 -8.71 7.55
CA PRO A 200 10.67 -7.68 8.10
C PRO A 200 9.96 -6.85 9.18
N PRO A 201 10.62 -6.56 10.34
CA PRO A 201 10.09 -5.65 11.35
C PRO A 201 10.05 -4.21 10.84
N LEU A 202 9.27 -3.33 11.49
CA LEU A 202 9.20 -1.91 11.10
C LEU A 202 10.54 -1.19 11.21
N SER A 203 11.46 -1.68 12.05
CA SER A 203 12.85 -1.20 12.15
C SER A 203 13.66 -1.41 10.87
N GLU A 204 13.24 -2.30 9.96
CA GLU A 204 13.83 -2.51 8.64
C GLU A 204 13.21 -1.60 7.57
N ALA A 205 12.40 -0.66 8.00
CA ALA A 205 11.75 0.35 7.15
C ALA A 205 10.67 -0.15 6.15
N PRO A 206 9.98 -1.29 6.29
CA PRO A 206 8.84 -1.56 5.45
C PRO A 206 7.72 -0.54 5.71
N ILE A 207 6.84 -0.32 4.74
CA ILE A 207 5.57 0.37 5.03
C ILE A 207 4.76 -0.51 5.99
N GLN A 208 4.16 0.11 7.02
CA GLN A 208 3.22 -0.56 7.93
C GLN A 208 1.93 -0.92 7.18
N GLY A 209 1.97 -2.03 6.43
CA GLY A 209 0.86 -2.47 5.61
C GLY A 209 -0.38 -2.82 6.42
N VAL A 210 -1.56 -2.47 5.91
CA VAL A 210 -2.84 -2.81 6.54
C VAL A 210 -3.05 -4.32 6.56
N MET A 211 -2.77 -5.01 5.46
CA MET A 211 -2.82 -6.47 5.40
C MET A 211 -1.74 -7.11 6.29
N ARG A 212 -0.53 -6.51 6.33
CA ARG A 212 0.54 -6.95 7.24
C ARG A 212 0.08 -6.91 8.69
N ARG A 213 -0.49 -5.80 9.13
CA ARG A 213 -0.99 -5.65 10.50
C ARG A 213 -2.09 -6.67 10.81
N PHE A 214 -3.05 -6.83 9.90
CA PHE A 214 -4.12 -7.82 10.05
C PHE A 214 -3.56 -9.23 10.24
N LEU A 215 -2.61 -9.67 9.41
CA LEU A 215 -2.04 -11.01 9.51
C LEU A 215 -1.21 -11.22 10.78
N LEU A 216 -0.45 -10.22 11.23
CA LEU A 216 0.31 -10.28 12.48
C LEU A 216 -0.60 -10.41 13.73
N GLU A 217 -1.80 -9.84 13.68
CA GLU A 217 -2.78 -9.97 14.77
C GLU A 217 -3.50 -11.33 14.78
N GLN A 218 -3.53 -12.05 13.65
CA GLN A 218 -4.25 -13.32 13.50
C GLN A 218 -3.35 -14.56 13.57
N LEU A 219 -2.04 -14.42 13.32
CA LEU A 219 -1.15 -15.53 13.05
C LEU A 219 0.18 -15.39 13.82
N PRO A 220 0.81 -16.52 14.16
CA PRO A 220 2.15 -16.54 14.76
C PRO A 220 3.23 -16.23 13.68
N ILE A 221 3.31 -14.98 13.25
CA ILE A 221 4.30 -14.51 12.29
C ILE A 221 5.44 -13.86 13.06
N HIS A 222 6.66 -14.25 12.74
CA HIS A 222 7.87 -13.73 13.37
C HIS A 222 8.39 -12.50 12.61
N GLU A 223 8.68 -11.43 13.31
CA GLU A 223 9.35 -10.27 12.75
C GLU A 223 10.86 -10.45 12.82
N HIS A 224 11.52 -10.55 11.65
CA HIS A 224 12.97 -10.76 11.55
C HIS A 224 13.53 -10.00 10.34
N PRO A 225 14.76 -9.39 10.44
CA PRO A 225 15.43 -8.80 9.28
C PRO A 225 15.62 -9.81 8.16
N LEU A 226 15.42 -9.38 6.91
CA LEU A 226 15.54 -10.23 5.73
C LEU A 226 16.74 -9.80 4.88
N THR A 227 17.79 -10.62 4.85
CA THR A 227 18.90 -10.46 3.89
C THR A 227 18.59 -11.16 2.56
N ILE A 228 19.36 -10.87 1.53
CA ILE A 228 19.23 -11.53 0.23
C ILE A 228 19.54 -13.03 0.37
N GLU A 229 20.59 -13.37 1.12
CA GLU A 229 21.01 -14.75 1.35
C GLU A 229 19.95 -15.55 2.13
N ALA A 230 19.29 -14.93 3.12
CA ALA A 230 18.21 -15.57 3.86
C ALA A 230 16.97 -15.79 2.97
N LEU A 231 16.69 -14.84 2.07
CA LEU A 231 15.62 -14.99 1.08
C LEU A 231 15.89 -16.15 0.11
N GLU A 232 17.14 -16.28 -0.38
CA GLU A 232 17.53 -17.38 -1.29
C GLU A 232 17.38 -18.76 -0.64
N GLN A 233 17.43 -18.84 0.70
CA GLN A 233 17.27 -20.08 1.47
C GLN A 233 15.84 -20.32 1.95
N ALA A 234 14.91 -19.43 1.63
CA ALA A 234 13.51 -19.58 2.03
C ALA A 234 12.85 -20.76 1.31
N ASP A 235 11.91 -21.41 1.99
CA ASP A 235 11.15 -22.53 1.44
C ASP A 235 9.98 -22.03 0.58
N GLU A 236 9.38 -20.87 0.96
CA GLU A 236 8.27 -20.23 0.26
C GLU A 236 8.36 -18.70 0.44
N VAL A 237 7.94 -17.94 -0.55
CA VAL A 237 7.87 -16.48 -0.52
C VAL A 237 6.50 -16.02 -1.00
N PHE A 238 5.93 -15.02 -0.32
CA PHE A 238 4.69 -14.38 -0.76
C PHE A 238 4.66 -12.89 -0.41
N LEU A 239 3.85 -12.16 -1.16
CA LEU A 239 3.61 -10.73 -0.96
C LEU A 239 2.19 -10.49 -0.47
N THR A 240 1.98 -9.39 0.28
CA THR A 240 0.64 -8.99 0.71
C THR A 240 0.39 -7.50 0.53
N ASN A 241 -0.81 -7.16 0.08
CA ASN A 241 -1.33 -5.80 0.17
C ASN A 241 -2.87 -5.79 0.31
N ALA A 242 -3.43 -4.65 0.68
CA ALA A 242 -4.87 -4.53 0.94
C ALA A 242 -5.76 -4.70 -0.30
N VAL A 243 -5.22 -4.55 -1.51
CA VAL A 243 -6.00 -4.66 -2.76
C VAL A 243 -6.04 -6.09 -3.28
N ARG A 244 -4.89 -6.77 -3.31
CA ARG A 244 -4.75 -8.11 -3.89
C ARG A 244 -4.77 -9.24 -2.86
N GLY A 245 -4.74 -8.90 -1.56
CA GLY A 245 -4.61 -9.91 -0.52
C GLY A 245 -3.21 -10.51 -0.49
N ILE A 246 -3.11 -11.82 -0.66
CA ILE A 246 -1.86 -12.58 -0.76
C ILE A 246 -1.59 -12.93 -2.22
N GLN A 247 -0.31 -12.84 -2.62
CA GLN A 247 0.20 -13.34 -3.90
C GLN A 247 1.48 -14.13 -3.67
N TRP A 248 1.51 -15.40 -4.09
CA TRP A 248 2.70 -16.22 -3.98
C TRP A 248 3.74 -15.86 -5.05
N VAL A 249 5.00 -16.11 -4.73
CA VAL A 249 6.16 -15.78 -5.55
C VAL A 249 6.80 -17.07 -6.04
N ALA A 250 6.99 -17.19 -7.36
CA ALA A 250 7.65 -18.36 -7.97
C ALA A 250 9.16 -18.14 -8.14
N PHE A 251 9.60 -16.90 -8.31
CA PHE A 251 11.00 -16.57 -8.52
C PHE A 251 11.37 -15.22 -7.93
N VAL A 252 12.57 -15.13 -7.36
CA VAL A 252 13.27 -13.86 -7.11
C VAL A 252 14.61 -13.91 -7.82
N GLY A 253 14.78 -13.09 -8.88
CA GLY A 253 15.89 -13.26 -9.82
C GLY A 253 15.84 -14.66 -10.43
N ASP A 254 16.91 -15.43 -10.23
CA ASP A 254 17.03 -16.81 -10.71
C ASP A 254 16.67 -17.86 -9.65
N THR A 255 16.44 -17.45 -8.39
CA THR A 255 16.09 -18.36 -7.29
C THR A 255 14.63 -18.79 -7.40
N PRO A 256 14.32 -20.09 -7.56
CA PRO A 256 12.96 -20.61 -7.63
C PRO A 256 12.37 -20.89 -6.24
N TYR A 257 11.06 -20.68 -6.10
CA TYR A 257 10.25 -21.08 -4.95
C TYR A 257 9.11 -21.98 -5.46
N PRO A 258 9.27 -23.31 -5.41
CA PRO A 258 8.35 -24.23 -6.08
C PRO A 258 7.04 -24.47 -5.32
N THR A 259 6.92 -24.01 -4.09
CA THR A 259 5.73 -24.24 -3.24
C THR A 259 4.98 -22.96 -2.93
N GLN A 260 3.67 -23.09 -2.78
CA GLN A 260 2.73 -22.03 -2.39
C GLN A 260 1.75 -22.50 -1.29
N ILE A 261 2.12 -23.53 -0.55
CA ILE A 261 1.21 -24.21 0.39
C ILE A 261 0.75 -23.23 1.48
N THR A 262 1.69 -22.48 2.07
CA THR A 262 1.39 -21.50 3.11
C THR A 262 0.55 -20.36 2.54
N ALA A 263 0.94 -19.77 1.41
CA ALA A 263 0.18 -18.70 0.79
C ALA A 263 -1.26 -19.13 0.43
N ALA A 264 -1.44 -20.36 -0.09
CA ALA A 264 -2.76 -20.90 -0.44
C ALA A 264 -3.62 -21.13 0.80
N THR A 265 -3.05 -21.68 1.87
CA THR A 265 -3.75 -21.89 3.15
C THR A 265 -4.18 -20.56 3.76
N LEU A 266 -3.26 -19.59 3.85
CA LEU A 266 -3.57 -18.26 4.38
C LEU A 266 -4.60 -17.51 3.54
N TYR A 267 -4.51 -17.64 2.21
CA TYR A 267 -5.53 -17.09 1.33
C TYR A 267 -6.91 -17.65 1.63
N LYS A 268 -7.05 -18.98 1.69
CA LYS A 268 -8.31 -19.67 1.94
C LYS A 268 -8.91 -19.32 3.30
N ASP A 269 -8.09 -19.34 4.34
CA ASP A 269 -8.57 -19.30 5.73
C ASP A 269 -8.71 -17.86 6.26
N HIS A 270 -7.94 -16.91 5.76
CA HIS A 270 -7.91 -15.52 6.28
C HIS A 270 -8.23 -14.44 5.26
N ILE A 271 -7.93 -14.64 3.97
CA ILE A 271 -8.11 -13.57 2.98
C ILE A 271 -9.44 -13.69 2.23
N ALA A 272 -9.76 -14.86 1.71
CA ALA A 272 -11.01 -15.08 0.99
C ALA A 272 -12.25 -14.72 1.83
N PRO A 273 -12.34 -15.05 3.14
CA PRO A 273 -13.46 -14.66 3.99
C PRO A 273 -13.66 -13.16 4.15
N LEU A 274 -12.60 -12.33 4.02
CA LEU A 274 -12.72 -10.87 4.06
C LEU A 274 -13.52 -10.31 2.88
N PHE A 275 -13.62 -11.07 1.80
CA PHE A 275 -14.20 -10.64 0.52
C PHE A 275 -15.34 -11.55 0.05
N SER A 276 -15.87 -12.39 0.95
CA SER A 276 -17.03 -13.26 0.68
C SER A 276 -18.35 -12.52 0.70
#